data_fc5e5aa2ce6fa87fa3ed356380e5933f
#
_entry.id   fc5e5aa2ce6fa87fa3ed356380e5933f
#
_cell.length_a   1.000
_cell.length_b   1.000
_cell.length_c   1.000
_cell.angle_alpha   90.00
_cell.angle_beta   90.00
_cell.angle_gamma   90.00
#
_symmetry.space_group_name_H-M   'P 1'
#
loop_
_entity.id
_entity.type
_entity.pdbx_description
1 polymer ?
#
loop_
_entity_poly.entity_id
_entity_poly.type
_entity_poly.pdbx_seq_one_letter_code
_entity_poly.pdbx_strand_id
1 'polypeptide(L)'
;MKIFKAGLLGILFVSILAFVSCTPSLVPEGWELLAKREVSFATSRDVIELPMAAKSLKSLLIVPRMNDIEISGLRITFENGEDYSPDLRLKMKANVDSQVIDLPSAEKRVRRVEFRYKKLIRGARRAVIELWGK
;
A
#
# COMPACT_ATOMS: atom_id res chain seq x y z
N MET A 1 -4.79 50.85 52.81
CA MET A 1 -3.64 50.03 52.47
C MET A 1 -4.07 48.93 51.51
N LYS A 2 -3.50 48.92 50.35
CA LYS A 2 -3.95 48.03 49.32
C LYS A 2 -2.92 47.04 48.97
N ILE A 3 -3.23 45.82 49.13
CA ILE A 3 -2.42 44.73 48.69
C ILE A 3 -2.84 44.40 47.25
N PHE A 4 -1.95 44.79 46.36
CA PHE A 4 -2.11 44.30 45.01
C PHE A 4 -1.64 42.86 44.93
N LYS A 5 -2.55 42.00 44.98
CA LYS A 5 -2.30 40.72 44.39
C LYS A 5 -2.37 40.91 42.89
N ALA A 6 -1.24 41.11 42.28
CA ALA A 6 -1.13 40.81 40.89
C ALA A 6 -1.59 39.38 40.76
N GLY A 7 -2.77 39.18 40.25
CA GLY A 7 -3.19 37.86 39.88
C GLY A 7 -2.15 37.34 38.93
N LEU A 8 -1.38 36.41 39.42
CA LEU A 8 -0.61 35.59 38.51
C LEU A 8 -1.64 34.88 37.62
N LEU A 9 -1.93 35.51 36.53
CA LEU A 9 -2.48 34.78 35.42
C LEU A 9 -1.35 33.82 35.01
N GLY A 10 -1.36 32.67 35.65
CA GLY A 10 -0.65 31.55 35.11
C GLY A 10 -1.30 31.27 33.79
N ILE A 11 -0.76 31.88 32.76
CA ILE A 11 -1.01 31.39 31.42
C ILE A 11 -0.40 29.99 31.40
N LEU A 12 -1.21 29.03 31.69
CA LEU A 12 -0.87 27.66 31.43
C LEU A 12 -0.77 27.58 29.91
N PHE A 13 0.42 27.84 29.40
CA PHE A 13 0.78 27.44 28.07
C PHE A 13 0.77 25.90 28.09
N VAL A 14 -0.38 25.33 27.85
CA VAL A 14 -0.45 23.96 27.43
C VAL A 14 0.18 23.96 26.06
N SER A 15 1.51 23.84 26.05
CA SER A 15 2.22 23.46 24.87
C SER A 15 1.68 22.09 24.49
N ILE A 16 0.66 22.10 23.67
CA ILE A 16 0.24 20.88 22.96
C ILE A 16 1.40 20.61 22.01
N LEU A 17 2.37 19.87 22.50
CA LEU A 17 3.30 19.18 21.64
C LEU A 17 2.43 18.23 20.82
N ALA A 18 2.00 18.72 19.67
CA ALA A 18 1.53 17.87 18.64
C ALA A 18 2.72 16.99 18.26
N PHE A 19 2.79 15.82 18.85
CA PHE A 19 3.65 14.78 18.35
C PHE A 19 3.11 14.43 16.97
N VAL A 20 3.63 15.10 15.97
CA VAL A 20 3.55 14.59 14.63
C VAL A 20 4.42 13.35 14.64
N SER A 21 3.83 12.22 14.95
CA SER A 21 4.48 10.95 14.74
C SER A 21 4.60 10.78 13.23
N CYS A 22 5.75 11.15 12.68
CA CYS A 22 6.15 10.73 11.37
C CYS A 22 6.38 9.23 11.43
N THR A 23 5.32 8.45 11.32
CA THR A 23 5.45 7.06 10.91
C THR A 23 5.93 7.10 9.47
N PRO A 24 7.10 6.50 9.16
CA PRO A 24 7.52 6.42 7.77
C PRO A 24 6.43 5.73 6.97
N SER A 25 5.88 6.45 6.01
CA SER A 25 4.90 5.88 5.10
C SER A 25 5.59 4.83 4.24
N LEU A 26 5.01 3.63 4.15
CA LEU A 26 5.46 2.59 3.21
C LEU A 26 5.25 3.02 1.76
N VAL A 27 4.45 4.04 1.55
CA VAL A 27 4.13 4.59 0.25
C VAL A 27 4.76 5.97 0.13
N PRO A 28 5.75 6.14 -0.74
CA PRO A 28 6.34 7.45 -1.03
C PRO A 28 5.30 8.42 -1.62
N GLU A 29 5.62 9.71 -1.62
CA GLU A 29 4.78 10.70 -2.28
C GLU A 29 4.69 10.45 -3.79
N GLY A 30 3.56 10.81 -4.37
CA GLY A 30 3.31 10.70 -5.81
C GLY A 30 2.68 9.38 -6.24
N TRP A 31 2.44 8.45 -5.32
CA TRP A 31 1.73 7.21 -5.59
C TRP A 31 0.23 7.37 -5.30
N GLU A 32 -0.60 6.82 -6.15
CA GLU A 32 -2.04 6.82 -6.03
C GLU A 32 -2.54 5.41 -5.69
N LEU A 33 -3.43 5.28 -4.70
CA LEU A 33 -4.06 4.00 -4.40
C LEU A 33 -5.01 3.61 -5.52
N LEU A 34 -4.73 2.50 -6.18
CA LEU A 34 -5.55 1.97 -7.26
C LEU A 34 -6.60 0.99 -6.76
N ALA A 35 -6.21 0.12 -5.84
CA ALA A 35 -7.08 -0.90 -5.29
C ALA A 35 -6.55 -1.42 -3.95
N LYS A 36 -7.48 -1.87 -3.12
CA LYS A 36 -7.21 -2.56 -1.88
C LYS A 36 -8.03 -3.83 -1.87
N ARG A 37 -7.36 -4.98 -1.72
CA ARG A 37 -8.01 -6.29 -1.81
C ARG A 37 -7.70 -7.13 -0.61
N GLU A 38 -8.73 -7.64 0.03
CA GLU A 38 -8.59 -8.71 1.01
C GLU A 38 -8.50 -10.05 0.27
N VAL A 39 -7.43 -10.79 0.53
CA VAL A 39 -7.16 -12.09 -0.07
C VAL A 39 -7.28 -13.19 0.96
N SER A 40 -7.87 -14.31 0.58
CA SER A 40 -7.99 -15.50 1.42
C SER A 40 -6.91 -16.51 1.09
N PHE A 41 -6.23 -17.03 2.10
CA PHE A 41 -5.25 -18.10 1.90
C PHE A 41 -5.87 -19.48 1.63
N ALA A 42 -7.20 -19.57 1.67
CA ALA A 42 -7.93 -20.73 1.16
C ALA A 42 -7.83 -20.84 -0.37
N THR A 43 -7.60 -19.72 -1.04
CA THR A 43 -7.27 -19.65 -2.46
C THR A 43 -5.80 -19.28 -2.62
N SER A 44 -5.23 -19.55 -3.78
CA SER A 44 -3.82 -19.23 -4.07
C SER A 44 -3.67 -18.17 -5.16
N ARG A 45 -4.78 -17.62 -5.61
CA ARG A 45 -4.85 -16.69 -6.73
C ARG A 45 -5.99 -15.70 -6.53
N ASP A 46 -5.74 -14.46 -6.89
CA ASP A 46 -6.75 -13.42 -6.91
C ASP A 46 -6.50 -12.46 -8.08
N VAL A 47 -7.56 -11.80 -8.53
CA VAL A 47 -7.51 -10.86 -9.65
C VAL A 47 -8.08 -9.52 -9.20
N ILE A 48 -7.33 -8.46 -9.40
CA ILE A 48 -7.78 -7.10 -9.19
C ILE A 48 -8.07 -6.47 -10.54
N GLU A 49 -9.35 -6.18 -10.80
CA GLU A 49 -9.77 -5.40 -11.96
C GLU A 49 -9.61 -3.91 -11.65
N LEU A 50 -8.95 -3.19 -12.55
CA LEU A 50 -8.81 -1.75 -12.42
C LEU A 50 -9.87 -1.03 -13.24
N PRO A 51 -10.41 0.10 -12.74
CA PRO A 51 -11.40 0.88 -13.49
C PRO A 51 -10.84 1.35 -14.83
N MET A 52 -11.68 1.41 -15.85
CA MET A 52 -11.28 1.86 -17.19
C MET A 52 -10.74 3.29 -17.23
N ALA A 53 -10.99 4.10 -16.20
CA ALA A 53 -10.44 5.43 -16.03
C ALA A 53 -9.01 5.46 -15.47
N ALA A 54 -8.41 4.31 -15.19
CA ALA A 54 -7.05 4.25 -14.70
C ALA A 54 -6.10 4.86 -15.74
N LYS A 55 -5.26 5.76 -15.26
CA LYS A 55 -4.27 6.47 -16.07
C LYS A 55 -3.19 5.51 -16.56
N SER A 56 -2.46 5.91 -17.60
CA SER A 56 -1.22 5.24 -17.95
C SER A 56 -0.27 5.25 -16.77
N LEU A 57 0.25 4.09 -16.42
CA LEU A 57 1.13 3.89 -15.27
C LEU A 57 2.53 3.53 -15.72
N LYS A 58 3.52 4.07 -15.04
CA LYS A 58 4.93 3.70 -15.22
C LYS A 58 5.33 2.56 -14.30
N SER A 59 4.76 2.55 -13.09
CA SER A 59 5.12 1.59 -12.05
C SER A 59 3.91 1.25 -11.20
N LEU A 60 3.95 0.05 -10.63
CA LEU A 60 3.03 -0.41 -9.59
C LEU A 60 3.80 -0.59 -8.29
N LEU A 61 3.14 -0.33 -7.18
CA LEU A 61 3.67 -0.58 -5.85
C LEU A 61 2.72 -1.55 -5.13
N ILE A 62 3.28 -2.63 -4.62
CA ILE A 62 2.54 -3.63 -3.86
C ILE A 62 2.88 -3.45 -2.38
N VAL A 63 1.87 -3.30 -1.55
CA VAL A 63 2.01 -3.16 -0.10
C VAL A 63 1.12 -4.18 0.60
N PRO A 64 1.69 -5.17 1.28
CA PRO A 64 0.93 -6.13 2.06
C PRO A 64 0.54 -5.56 3.42
N ARG A 65 -0.67 -5.88 3.85
CA ARG A 65 -1.20 -5.52 5.17
C ARG A 65 -1.78 -6.76 5.84
N MET A 66 -2.00 -6.68 7.13
CA MET A 66 -2.61 -7.69 7.99
C MET A 66 -1.71 -8.89 8.27
N ASN A 67 -1.28 -9.64 7.28
CA ASN A 67 -0.41 -10.80 7.41
C ASN A 67 0.70 -10.81 6.36
N ASP A 68 1.81 -11.44 6.70
CA ASP A 68 2.90 -11.67 5.77
C ASP A 68 2.44 -12.58 4.63
N ILE A 69 2.95 -12.33 3.46
CA ILE A 69 2.54 -13.00 2.23
C ILE A 69 3.75 -13.26 1.33
N GLU A 70 3.77 -14.41 0.69
CA GLU A 70 4.66 -14.67 -0.42
C GLU A 70 3.90 -14.51 -1.74
N ILE A 71 4.33 -13.58 -2.58
CA ILE A 71 3.82 -13.43 -3.93
C ILE A 71 4.69 -14.30 -4.85
N SER A 72 4.10 -15.36 -5.36
CA SER A 72 4.80 -16.34 -6.20
C SER A 72 4.61 -16.12 -7.68
N GLY A 73 3.71 -15.22 -8.05
CA GLY A 73 3.46 -14.86 -9.45
C GLY A 73 2.66 -13.58 -9.57
N LEU A 74 2.93 -12.86 -10.63
CA LEU A 74 2.26 -11.61 -10.96
C LEU A 74 2.02 -11.59 -12.47
N ARG A 75 0.81 -11.26 -12.87
CA ARG A 75 0.45 -11.06 -14.27
C ARG A 75 -0.31 -9.76 -14.42
N ILE A 76 0.21 -8.88 -15.22
CA ILE A 76 -0.39 -7.58 -15.50
C ILE A 76 -0.95 -7.63 -16.92
N THR A 77 -2.24 -7.39 -17.07
CA THR A 77 -2.92 -7.32 -18.36
C THR A 77 -3.25 -5.86 -18.68
N PHE A 78 -2.82 -5.41 -19.84
CA PHE A 78 -3.08 -4.07 -20.34
C PHE A 78 -4.38 -4.01 -21.13
N GLU A 79 -4.91 -2.80 -21.36
CA GLU A 79 -6.14 -2.59 -22.15
C GLU A 79 -6.06 -3.16 -23.57
N ASN A 80 -4.88 -3.14 -24.18
CA ASN A 80 -4.67 -3.69 -25.52
C ASN A 80 -4.64 -5.23 -25.58
N GLY A 81 -4.80 -5.91 -24.44
CA GLY A 81 -4.78 -7.36 -24.32
C GLY A 81 -3.38 -7.97 -24.11
N GLU A 82 -2.32 -7.18 -24.14
CA GLU A 82 -0.98 -7.67 -23.85
C GLU A 82 -0.82 -7.98 -22.36
N ASP A 83 -0.05 -9.01 -22.05
CA ASP A 83 0.30 -9.41 -20.70
C ASP A 83 1.77 -9.15 -20.41
N TYR A 84 2.05 -8.77 -19.17
CA TYR A 84 3.39 -8.69 -18.61
C TYR A 84 3.45 -9.51 -17.32
N SER A 85 4.33 -10.49 -17.30
CA SER A 85 4.52 -11.38 -16.16
C SER A 85 5.99 -11.33 -15.74
N PRO A 86 6.34 -10.41 -14.83
CA PRO A 86 7.70 -10.38 -14.30
C PRO A 86 8.00 -11.67 -13.54
N ASP A 87 9.20 -12.20 -13.73
CA ASP A 87 9.67 -13.33 -12.94
C ASP A 87 10.07 -12.83 -11.56
N LEU A 88 9.19 -13.05 -10.59
CA LEU A 88 9.42 -12.62 -9.22
C LEU A 88 8.86 -13.61 -8.21
N ARG A 89 9.56 -13.69 -7.09
CA ARG A 89 9.10 -14.38 -5.90
C ARG A 89 9.42 -13.50 -4.70
N LEU A 90 8.39 -12.96 -4.08
CA LEU A 90 8.52 -11.95 -3.04
C LEU A 90 7.96 -12.46 -1.72
N LYS A 91 8.82 -12.58 -0.72
CA LYS A 91 8.41 -12.78 0.67
C LYS A 91 8.30 -11.40 1.31
N MET A 92 7.11 -10.99 1.67
CA MET A 92 6.82 -9.66 2.15
C MET A 92 6.21 -9.67 3.53
N LYS A 93 6.78 -8.88 4.43
CA LYS A 93 6.22 -8.66 5.77
C LYS A 93 5.14 -7.60 5.72
N ALA A 94 3.99 -7.91 6.30
CA ALA A 94 2.87 -6.97 6.39
C ALA A 94 3.28 -5.70 7.13
N ASN A 95 2.87 -4.55 6.62
CA ASN A 95 3.14 -3.22 7.17
C ASN A 95 4.63 -2.82 7.26
N VAL A 96 5.52 -3.60 6.66
CA VAL A 96 6.98 -3.37 6.66
C VAL A 96 7.53 -3.28 5.25
N ASP A 97 7.21 -4.26 4.42
CA ASP A 97 7.75 -4.36 3.08
C ASP A 97 6.83 -3.76 2.04
N SER A 98 7.42 -3.23 0.98
CA SER A 98 6.75 -2.80 -0.24
C SER A 98 7.62 -3.15 -1.43
N GLN A 99 7.00 -3.37 -2.59
CA GLN A 99 7.72 -3.72 -3.81
C GLN A 99 7.24 -2.89 -4.98
N VAL A 100 8.18 -2.23 -5.64
CA VAL A 100 7.96 -1.52 -6.89
C VAL A 100 8.12 -2.48 -8.07
N ILE A 101 7.16 -2.46 -8.97
CA ILE A 101 7.19 -3.19 -10.23
C ILE A 101 7.18 -2.16 -11.36
N ASP A 102 8.29 -2.05 -12.08
CA ASP A 102 8.36 -1.18 -13.25
C ASP A 102 7.67 -1.83 -14.44
N LEU A 103 6.83 -1.06 -15.12
CA LEU A 103 6.09 -1.53 -16.28
C LEU A 103 6.92 -1.31 -17.56
N PRO A 104 6.83 -2.21 -18.53
CA PRO A 104 7.67 -2.13 -19.74
C PRO A 104 7.30 -0.97 -20.66
N SER A 105 6.11 -0.37 -20.51
CA SER A 105 5.69 0.78 -21.29
C SER A 105 4.79 1.68 -20.47
N ALA A 106 5.11 2.98 -20.44
CA ALA A 106 4.31 4.00 -19.76
C ALA A 106 3.06 4.42 -20.56
N GLU A 107 2.93 3.99 -21.80
CA GLU A 107 1.81 4.37 -22.68
C GLU A 107 0.61 3.45 -22.57
N LYS A 108 0.78 2.31 -21.90
CA LYS A 108 -0.26 1.30 -21.78
C LYS A 108 -1.00 1.45 -20.45
N ARG A 109 -2.33 1.37 -20.51
CA ARG A 109 -3.16 1.37 -19.32
C ARG A 109 -3.31 -0.05 -18.79
N VAL A 110 -3.16 -0.19 -17.49
CA VAL A 110 -3.36 -1.46 -16.82
C VAL A 110 -4.84 -1.73 -16.63
N ARG A 111 -5.28 -2.88 -17.10
CA ARG A 111 -6.66 -3.33 -16.97
C ARG A 111 -6.90 -4.18 -15.75
N ARG A 112 -6.00 -5.14 -15.49
CA ARG A 112 -6.09 -6.04 -14.34
C ARG A 112 -4.72 -6.51 -13.90
N VAL A 113 -4.67 -6.91 -12.63
CA VAL A 113 -3.48 -7.50 -12.02
C VAL A 113 -3.88 -8.79 -11.34
N GLU A 114 -3.26 -9.88 -11.73
CA GLU A 114 -3.45 -11.21 -11.17
C GLU A 114 -2.28 -11.54 -10.25
N PHE A 115 -2.59 -11.98 -9.04
CA PHE A 115 -1.60 -12.40 -8.05
C PHE A 115 -1.73 -13.88 -7.78
N ARG A 116 -0.59 -14.57 -7.70
CA ARG A 116 -0.47 -15.86 -7.05
C ARG A 116 0.29 -15.68 -5.76
N TYR A 117 -0.20 -16.26 -4.68
CA TYR A 117 0.33 -16.00 -3.36
C TYR A 117 0.21 -17.22 -2.43
N LYS A 118 1.02 -17.18 -1.37
CA LYS A 118 1.02 -18.16 -0.29
C LYS A 118 1.13 -17.45 1.05
N LYS A 119 0.58 -18.08 2.09
CA LYS A 119 0.80 -17.62 3.46
C LYS A 119 2.22 -17.94 3.90
N LEU A 120 2.79 -17.07 4.72
CA LEU A 120 4.09 -17.27 5.37
C LEU A 120 3.94 -17.61 6.85
N ILE A 121 2.82 -17.24 7.45
CA ILE A 121 2.54 -17.47 8.87
C ILE A 121 1.56 -18.63 9.00
N ARG A 122 1.95 -19.64 9.78
CA ARG A 122 1.08 -20.77 10.06
C ARG A 122 -0.20 -20.32 10.76
N GLY A 123 -1.36 -20.76 10.25
CA GLY A 123 -2.67 -20.36 10.76
C GLY A 123 -3.20 -19.04 10.24
N ALA A 124 -2.43 -18.26 9.46
CA ALA A 124 -2.94 -17.08 8.80
C ALA A 124 -4.02 -17.46 7.78
N ARG A 125 -5.15 -16.75 7.82
CA ARG A 125 -6.30 -17.01 6.95
C ARG A 125 -6.45 -15.99 5.84
N ARG A 126 -6.07 -14.75 6.09
CA ARG A 126 -6.30 -13.60 5.21
C ARG A 126 -5.12 -12.66 5.24
N ALA A 127 -4.96 -11.93 4.17
CA ALA A 127 -4.09 -10.76 4.08
C ALA A 127 -4.81 -9.66 3.30
N VAL A 128 -4.24 -8.48 3.32
CA VAL A 128 -4.70 -7.37 2.48
C VAL A 128 -3.55 -6.98 1.58
N ILE A 129 -3.84 -6.79 0.30
CA ILE A 129 -2.90 -6.27 -0.67
C ILE A 129 -3.39 -4.90 -1.10
N GLU A 130 -2.56 -3.89 -0.93
CA GLU A 130 -2.75 -2.58 -1.50
C GLU A 130 -1.94 -2.48 -2.79
N LEU A 131 -2.58 -2.01 -3.84
CA LEU A 131 -1.98 -1.77 -5.14
C LEU A 131 -1.98 -0.27 -5.42
N TRP A 132 -0.81 0.29 -5.55
CA TRP A 132 -0.60 1.71 -5.84
C TRP A 132 0.00 1.87 -7.23
N GLY A 133 -0.21 3.01 -7.84
CA GLY A 133 0.31 3.33 -9.17
C GLY A 133 0.92 4.72 -9.26
N LYS A 134 1.87 4.83 -10.18
CA LYS A 134 2.54 6.09 -10.48
C LYS A 134 2.79 6.24 -11.95
#